data_f93b37d10981c15ca4ac0a45af34d7d0
#
_entry.id   f93b37d10981c15ca4ac0a45af34d7d0
#
_cell.length_a   1.000
_cell.length_b   1.000
_cell.length_c   1.000
_cell.angle_alpha   90.00
_cell.angle_beta   90.00
_cell.angle_gamma   90.00
#
_symmetry.space_group_name_H-M   'P 1'
#
loop_
_entity.id
_entity.type
_entity.pdbx_description
1 polymer ?
#
loop_
_entity_poly.entity_id
_entity_poly.type
_entity_poly.pdbx_seq_one_letter_code
_entity_poly.pdbx_strand_id
1 'polypeptide(L)'
;GLCLLRDERIHFASHSERHSRKKGDKWLHESQLPISKNNKPDVVAYYEKPFRKNLRRLYAGQKWQKLRRRKYDMFFGHHECHAAAGYYTSPFDECNVLVIDAIGEWDTMSIWKASVVNGYLGQKTHSLKKITSWKYPHSLGLLYSAITQRIGLKPNEDEYITMGMSAFGEPKHDLEDQLWENNHRGVGNIFPKARPEDLAASIQDLYERELLK
;
A
#
# COMPACT_ATOMS: atom_id res chain seq x y z
N GLY A 1 11.69 2.51 -5.16
CA GLY A 1 11.81 2.11 -6.57
C GLY A 1 11.82 3.32 -7.50
N LEU A 2 12.27 3.11 -8.71
CA LEU A 2 12.33 4.09 -9.78
C LEU A 2 11.91 3.44 -11.09
N CYS A 3 11.12 4.14 -11.90
CA CYS A 3 10.81 3.76 -13.27
C CYS A 3 11.09 4.96 -14.20
N LEU A 4 11.74 4.72 -15.32
CA LEU A 4 11.96 5.70 -16.38
C LEU A 4 11.16 5.29 -17.61
N LEU A 5 10.25 6.15 -18.03
CA LEU A 5 9.48 6.01 -19.25
C LEU A 5 10.06 6.92 -20.33
N ARG A 6 10.11 6.48 -21.57
CA ARG A 6 10.40 7.26 -22.74
C ARG A 6 9.56 6.74 -23.90
N ASP A 7 8.89 7.63 -24.61
CA ASP A 7 8.05 7.30 -25.77
C ASP A 7 7.07 6.14 -25.45
N GLU A 8 6.36 6.26 -24.32
CA GLU A 8 5.36 5.30 -23.79
C GLU A 8 5.92 3.91 -23.45
N ARG A 9 7.25 3.75 -23.41
CA ARG A 9 7.92 2.49 -23.08
C ARG A 9 8.70 2.59 -21.78
N ILE A 10 8.74 1.48 -21.05
CA ILE A 10 9.61 1.37 -19.87
C ILE A 10 11.04 1.16 -20.35
N HIS A 11 11.88 2.18 -20.18
CA HIS A 11 13.32 2.11 -20.46
C HIS A 11 14.09 1.52 -19.31
N PHE A 12 13.64 1.78 -18.08
CA PHE A 12 14.30 1.29 -16.89
C PHE A 12 13.29 1.21 -15.74
N ALA A 13 13.37 0.13 -14.98
CA ALA A 13 12.65 -0.01 -13.71
C ALA A 13 13.53 -0.76 -12.73
N SER A 14 13.68 -0.25 -11.51
CA SER A 14 14.48 -0.88 -10.48
C SER A 14 14.01 -0.48 -9.09
N HIS A 15 14.38 -1.29 -8.11
CA HIS A 15 14.13 -1.09 -6.70
C HIS A 15 15.44 -1.13 -5.91
N SER A 16 15.58 -0.25 -4.91
CA SER A 16 16.81 -0.11 -4.12
C SER A 16 17.32 -1.42 -3.55
N GLU A 17 16.40 -2.26 -3.06
CA GLU A 17 16.71 -3.56 -2.47
C GLU A 17 17.38 -4.55 -3.46
N ARG A 18 17.16 -4.40 -4.76
CA ARG A 18 17.82 -5.22 -5.79
C ARG A 18 19.32 -4.97 -5.84
N HIS A 19 19.74 -3.75 -5.50
CA HIS A 19 21.13 -3.33 -5.51
C HIS A 19 21.80 -3.50 -4.15
N SER A 20 21.15 -3.00 -3.09
CA SER A 20 21.73 -3.03 -1.74
C SER A 20 21.59 -4.38 -1.04
N ARG A 21 20.66 -5.24 -1.49
CA ARG A 21 20.29 -6.50 -0.82
C ARG A 21 19.78 -6.33 0.62
N LYS A 22 19.34 -5.11 0.96
CA LYS A 22 18.74 -4.78 2.27
C LYS A 22 17.25 -4.55 2.11
N LYS A 23 16.41 -5.33 2.81
CA LYS A 23 14.95 -5.14 2.82
C LYS A 23 14.60 -3.79 3.44
N GLY A 24 13.65 -3.06 2.83
CA GLY A 24 13.25 -1.73 3.29
C GLY A 24 14.28 -0.63 3.03
N ASP A 25 15.27 -0.83 2.14
CA ASP A 25 16.27 0.19 1.83
C ASP A 25 15.61 1.46 1.27
N LYS A 26 15.79 2.55 2.00
CA LYS A 26 15.20 3.86 1.69
C LYS A 26 16.04 4.69 0.72
N TRP A 27 17.27 4.24 0.43
CA TRP A 27 18.24 5.01 -0.34
C TRP A 27 18.23 4.57 -1.80
N LEU A 28 18.00 5.52 -2.69
CA LEU A 28 18.17 5.31 -4.12
C LEU A 28 19.65 5.58 -4.44
N HIS A 29 20.40 4.53 -4.77
CA HIS A 29 21.81 4.64 -5.13
C HIS A 29 21.97 5.34 -6.49
N GLU A 30 22.99 6.16 -6.65
CA GLU A 30 23.23 6.89 -7.90
C GLU A 30 23.42 5.95 -9.11
N SER A 31 24.02 4.77 -8.88
CA SER A 31 24.16 3.73 -9.91
C SER A 31 22.82 3.18 -10.44
N GLN A 32 21.73 3.42 -9.73
CA GLN A 32 20.36 3.03 -10.14
C GLN A 32 19.69 4.09 -11.02
N LEU A 33 20.29 5.27 -11.14
CA LEU A 33 19.74 6.35 -11.92
C LEU A 33 20.27 6.27 -13.35
N PRO A 34 19.48 5.84 -14.34
CA PRO A 34 19.88 5.88 -15.75
C PRO A 34 19.88 7.32 -16.27
N ILE A 35 20.03 8.29 -15.36
CA ILE A 35 19.89 9.72 -15.61
C ILE A 35 21.30 10.32 -15.55
N SER A 36 21.85 10.69 -16.67
CA SER A 36 23.05 11.50 -16.75
C SER A 36 22.73 12.99 -16.59
N LYS A 37 23.75 13.83 -16.35
CA LYS A 37 23.57 15.30 -16.34
C LYS A 37 22.92 15.83 -17.61
N ASN A 38 23.07 15.12 -18.72
CA ASN A 38 22.58 15.50 -20.05
C ASN A 38 21.23 14.84 -20.42
N ASN A 39 20.69 13.96 -19.58
CA ASN A 39 19.46 13.24 -19.84
C ASN A 39 18.52 13.34 -18.63
N LYS A 40 18.03 14.56 -18.36
CA LYS A 40 17.09 14.83 -17.27
C LYS A 40 15.67 14.48 -17.72
N PRO A 41 14.83 13.89 -16.85
CA PRO A 41 13.43 13.67 -17.17
C PRO A 41 12.70 15.02 -17.30
N ASP A 42 11.76 15.11 -18.23
CA ASP A 42 10.89 16.28 -18.41
C ASP A 42 9.94 16.43 -17.23
N VAL A 43 9.43 15.30 -16.72
CA VAL A 43 8.48 15.22 -15.61
C VAL A 43 8.92 14.12 -14.63
N VAL A 44 8.82 14.41 -13.34
CA VAL A 44 9.00 13.43 -12.27
C VAL A 44 7.67 13.24 -11.54
N ALA A 45 7.15 12.02 -11.56
CA ALA A 45 5.90 11.65 -10.89
C ALA A 45 6.19 10.91 -9.57
N TYR A 46 5.48 11.29 -8.52
CA TYR A 46 5.57 10.68 -7.20
C TYR A 46 4.25 9.99 -6.82
N TYR A 47 4.35 8.84 -6.20
CA TYR A 47 3.26 7.98 -5.79
C TYR A 47 2.56 8.38 -4.49
N GLU A 48 2.97 9.49 -3.85
CA GLU A 48 2.38 10.00 -2.61
C GLU A 48 2.24 11.52 -2.67
N LYS A 49 1.23 12.07 -2.00
CA LYS A 49 1.08 13.51 -1.76
C LYS A 49 1.79 13.89 -0.45
N PRO A 50 2.97 14.54 -0.50
CA PRO A 50 3.83 14.75 0.66
C PRO A 50 3.17 15.49 1.82
N PHE A 51 2.32 16.48 1.51
CA PHE A 51 1.60 17.24 2.52
C PHE A 51 0.61 16.37 3.30
N ARG A 52 -0.20 15.55 2.59
CA ARG A 52 -1.18 14.65 3.21
C ARG A 52 -0.49 13.59 4.08
N LYS A 53 0.60 13.01 3.59
CA LYS A 53 1.42 12.07 4.35
C LYS A 53 1.95 12.70 5.63
N ASN A 54 2.47 13.92 5.55
CA ASN A 54 3.02 14.61 6.72
C ASN A 54 1.95 14.98 7.75
N LEU A 55 0.74 15.38 7.34
CA LEU A 55 -0.37 15.60 8.26
C LEU A 55 -0.71 14.31 9.03
N ARG A 56 -0.82 13.17 8.34
CA ARG A 56 -1.05 11.89 8.97
C ARG A 56 0.08 11.53 9.95
N ARG A 57 1.35 11.78 9.56
CA ARG A 57 2.51 11.54 10.44
C ARG A 57 2.43 12.35 11.74
N LEU A 58 2.07 13.64 11.65
CA LEU A 58 1.86 14.49 12.84
C LEU A 58 0.73 13.96 13.71
N TYR A 59 -0.40 13.56 13.10
CA TYR A 59 -1.52 12.95 13.83
C TYR A 59 -1.10 11.66 14.55
N ALA A 60 -0.22 10.86 13.95
CA ALA A 60 0.35 9.65 14.55
C ALA A 60 1.50 9.94 15.55
N GLY A 61 1.75 11.20 15.91
CA GLY A 61 2.82 11.59 16.84
C GLY A 61 4.24 11.51 16.25
N GLN A 62 4.36 11.44 14.93
CA GLN A 62 5.64 11.37 14.23
C GLN A 62 6.11 12.76 13.76
N LYS A 63 7.42 12.93 13.58
CA LYS A 63 7.99 14.19 13.10
C LYS A 63 7.66 14.45 11.62
N TRP A 64 7.54 15.74 11.27
CA TRP A 64 7.44 16.19 9.88
C TRP A 64 8.64 15.72 9.07
N GLN A 65 8.40 15.17 7.89
CA GLN A 65 9.46 14.76 6.96
C GLN A 65 9.63 15.83 5.88
N LYS A 66 10.81 16.44 5.82
CA LYS A 66 11.15 17.40 4.77
C LYS A 66 11.38 16.63 3.46
N LEU A 67 10.57 16.91 2.47
CA LEU A 67 10.72 16.37 1.12
C LEU A 67 11.31 17.43 0.20
N ARG A 68 12.27 17.05 -0.63
CA ARG A 68 12.79 17.94 -1.68
C ARG A 68 11.75 17.97 -2.81
N ARG A 69 11.24 19.15 -3.15
CA ARG A 69 10.38 19.39 -4.31
C ARG A 69 11.23 19.84 -5.49
N ARG A 70 10.98 19.28 -6.66
CA ARG A 70 11.47 19.80 -7.94
C ARG A 70 10.39 20.66 -8.58
N LYS A 71 10.78 21.60 -9.45
CA LYS A 71 9.85 22.57 -10.07
C LYS A 71 8.72 21.93 -10.88
N TYR A 72 8.91 20.70 -11.37
CA TYR A 72 8.00 20.03 -12.30
C TYR A 72 7.49 18.68 -11.77
N ASP A 73 7.49 18.49 -10.45
CA ASP A 73 7.05 17.23 -9.87
C ASP A 73 5.52 17.13 -9.88
N MET A 74 5.01 15.99 -10.30
CA MET A 74 3.61 15.60 -10.17
C MET A 74 3.45 14.66 -9.00
N PHE A 75 2.35 14.83 -8.25
CA PHE A 75 2.07 14.02 -7.06
C PHE A 75 0.70 13.35 -7.20
N PHE A 76 0.70 12.04 -7.19
CA PHE A 76 -0.51 11.22 -7.21
C PHE A 76 -0.82 10.71 -5.80
N GLY A 77 -2.10 10.36 -5.54
CA GLY A 77 -2.47 9.72 -4.29
C GLY A 77 -1.91 8.29 -4.20
N HIS A 78 -1.54 7.84 -3.01
CA HIS A 78 -0.96 6.51 -2.82
C HIS A 78 -1.91 5.41 -3.36
N HIS A 79 -3.15 5.38 -2.87
CA HIS A 79 -4.16 4.42 -3.35
C HIS A 79 -4.55 4.61 -4.82
N GLU A 80 -4.46 5.84 -5.34
CA GLU A 80 -4.65 6.12 -6.76
C GLU A 80 -3.59 5.39 -7.60
N CYS A 81 -2.33 5.40 -7.16
CA CYS A 81 -1.26 4.67 -7.84
C CYS A 81 -1.45 3.15 -7.79
N HIS A 82 -1.90 2.60 -6.65
CA HIS A 82 -2.23 1.18 -6.55
C HIS A 82 -3.40 0.81 -7.46
N ALA A 83 -4.47 1.61 -7.47
CA ALA A 83 -5.62 1.38 -8.34
C ALA A 83 -5.24 1.46 -9.82
N ALA A 84 -4.42 2.45 -10.19
CA ALA A 84 -3.91 2.58 -11.55
C ALA A 84 -3.04 1.37 -11.94
N ALA A 85 -2.14 0.92 -11.05
CA ALA A 85 -1.32 -0.27 -11.31
C ALA A 85 -2.19 -1.51 -11.53
N GLY A 86 -3.20 -1.74 -10.70
CA GLY A 86 -4.13 -2.86 -10.87
C GLY A 86 -4.92 -2.78 -12.17
N TYR A 87 -5.49 -1.61 -12.48
CA TYR A 87 -6.33 -1.41 -13.65
C TYR A 87 -5.54 -1.51 -14.96
N TYR A 88 -4.47 -0.72 -15.11
CA TYR A 88 -3.72 -0.66 -16.37
C TYR A 88 -2.93 -1.91 -16.70
N THR A 89 -2.73 -2.81 -15.75
CA THR A 89 -2.11 -4.13 -15.98
C THR A 89 -3.14 -5.25 -16.12
N SER A 90 -4.43 -4.95 -15.95
CA SER A 90 -5.53 -5.90 -16.13
C SER A 90 -5.98 -5.95 -17.60
N PRO A 91 -6.70 -7.03 -18.00
CA PRO A 91 -7.28 -7.11 -19.34
C PRO A 91 -8.66 -6.42 -19.46
N PHE A 92 -9.12 -5.69 -18.43
CA PHE A 92 -10.47 -5.17 -18.37
C PHE A 92 -10.57 -3.73 -18.87
N ASP A 93 -11.53 -3.45 -19.75
CA ASP A 93 -11.88 -2.08 -20.16
C ASP A 93 -12.73 -1.37 -19.08
N GLU A 94 -13.51 -2.11 -18.31
CA GLU A 94 -14.31 -1.63 -17.18
C GLU A 94 -14.21 -2.63 -16.03
N CYS A 95 -13.91 -2.12 -14.81
CA CYS A 95 -13.85 -2.95 -13.61
C CYS A 95 -13.95 -2.11 -12.32
N ASN A 96 -14.23 -2.78 -11.22
CA ASN A 96 -13.97 -2.24 -9.91
C ASN A 96 -12.58 -2.68 -9.47
N VAL A 97 -11.85 -1.75 -8.82
CA VAL A 97 -10.51 -2.01 -8.28
C VAL A 97 -10.56 -1.84 -6.77
N LEU A 98 -10.26 -2.90 -6.04
CA LEU A 98 -10.09 -2.87 -4.59
C LEU A 98 -8.62 -2.67 -4.26
N VAL A 99 -8.33 -1.69 -3.43
CA VAL A 99 -6.99 -1.42 -2.88
C VAL A 99 -7.04 -1.61 -1.38
N ILE A 100 -6.16 -2.49 -0.87
CA ILE A 100 -5.98 -2.72 0.56
C ILE A 100 -4.51 -2.49 0.88
N ASP A 101 -4.26 -1.66 1.88
CA ASP A 101 -2.93 -1.30 2.33
C ASP A 101 -2.91 -1.20 3.86
N ALA A 102 -1.72 -1.21 4.43
CA ALA A 102 -1.58 -0.88 5.84
C ALA A 102 -1.93 0.59 6.08
N ILE A 103 -1.27 1.51 5.38
CA ILE A 103 -1.58 2.94 5.38
C ILE A 103 -1.03 3.60 4.11
N GLY A 104 -1.91 4.06 3.23
CA GLY A 104 -1.55 4.90 2.09
C GLY A 104 -1.95 6.36 2.29
N GLU A 105 -1.06 7.22 2.78
CA GLU A 105 -1.37 8.58 3.26
C GLU A 105 -2.38 8.56 4.43
N TRP A 106 -3.68 8.58 4.14
CA TRP A 106 -4.79 8.43 5.08
C TRP A 106 -5.70 7.25 4.78
N ASP A 107 -5.72 6.79 3.53
CA ASP A 107 -6.55 5.68 3.12
C ASP A 107 -5.88 4.35 3.52
N THR A 108 -6.66 3.42 4.03
CA THR A 108 -6.22 2.07 4.43
C THR A 108 -6.85 1.02 3.53
N MET A 109 -8.04 1.30 3.03
CA MET A 109 -8.72 0.53 2.00
C MET A 109 -9.50 1.48 1.10
N SER A 110 -9.64 1.19 -0.19
CA SER A 110 -10.45 2.00 -1.10
C SER A 110 -10.97 1.20 -2.28
N ILE A 111 -12.16 1.57 -2.75
CA ILE A 111 -12.79 0.99 -3.92
C ILE A 111 -12.84 2.06 -5.02
N TRP A 112 -12.45 1.67 -6.22
CA TRP A 112 -12.40 2.52 -7.39
C TRP A 112 -13.21 1.91 -8.52
N LYS A 113 -13.85 2.74 -9.32
CA LYS A 113 -14.42 2.37 -10.62
C LYS A 113 -13.43 2.82 -11.70
N ALA A 114 -13.04 1.88 -12.54
CA ALA A 114 -12.20 2.12 -13.70
C ALA A 114 -12.98 1.82 -14.98
N SER A 115 -12.85 2.66 -16.00
CA SER A 115 -13.52 2.47 -17.29
C SER A 115 -12.82 3.21 -18.41
N VAL A 116 -12.99 2.73 -19.64
CA VAL A 116 -12.66 3.48 -20.84
C VAL A 116 -13.82 4.41 -21.15
N VAL A 117 -13.53 5.69 -21.34
CA VAL A 117 -14.52 6.71 -21.71
C VAL A 117 -14.12 7.35 -23.03
N ASN A 118 -15.11 7.68 -23.84
CA ASN A 118 -14.89 8.45 -25.07
C ASN A 118 -14.65 9.91 -24.69
N GLY A 119 -13.46 10.40 -24.94
CA GLY A 119 -13.10 11.81 -24.79
C GLY A 119 -13.65 12.66 -25.93
N TYR A 120 -13.41 13.98 -25.80
CA TYR A 120 -13.73 14.94 -26.87
C TYR A 120 -12.90 14.55 -28.11
N LEU A 121 -13.55 14.50 -29.29
CA LEU A 121 -12.99 14.05 -30.57
C LEU A 121 -12.83 12.53 -30.73
N GLY A 122 -13.56 11.70 -29.94
CA GLY A 122 -13.56 10.24 -30.11
C GLY A 122 -12.31 9.52 -29.63
N GLN A 123 -11.39 10.20 -28.96
CA GLN A 123 -10.24 9.55 -28.33
C GLN A 123 -10.69 8.72 -27.13
N LYS A 124 -10.22 7.49 -27.04
CA LYS A 124 -10.43 6.66 -25.84
C LYS A 124 -9.52 7.17 -24.73
N THR A 125 -10.11 7.53 -23.61
CA THR A 125 -9.39 7.90 -22.39
C THR A 125 -9.80 6.99 -21.24
N HIS A 126 -8.92 6.83 -20.26
CA HIS A 126 -9.21 6.02 -19.09
C HIS A 126 -9.68 6.91 -17.94
N SER A 127 -10.78 6.52 -17.31
CA SER A 127 -11.29 7.14 -16.10
C SER A 127 -11.03 6.22 -14.91
N LEU A 128 -10.46 6.77 -13.86
CA LEU A 128 -10.24 6.07 -12.59
C LEU A 128 -10.84 6.92 -11.46
N LYS A 129 -12.01 6.51 -10.96
CA LYS A 129 -12.77 7.25 -9.97
C LYS A 129 -12.85 6.51 -8.66
N LYS A 130 -12.40 7.13 -7.56
CA LYS A 130 -12.59 6.58 -6.22
C LYS A 130 -14.07 6.65 -5.82
N ILE A 131 -14.63 5.50 -5.43
CA ILE A 131 -16.03 5.38 -4.98
C ILE A 131 -16.10 5.60 -3.48
N THR A 132 -15.28 4.88 -2.71
CA THR A 132 -15.25 4.97 -1.25
C THR A 132 -13.87 4.67 -0.70
N SER A 133 -13.61 5.00 0.55
CA SER A 133 -12.38 4.63 1.24
C SER A 133 -12.56 4.57 2.74
N TRP A 134 -11.85 3.64 3.37
CA TRP A 134 -11.62 3.58 4.82
C TRP A 134 -10.32 4.31 5.14
N LYS A 135 -10.24 4.82 6.35
CA LYS A 135 -9.16 5.73 6.72
C LYS A 135 -8.48 5.29 8.01
N TYR A 136 -7.21 5.64 8.11
CA TYR A 136 -6.46 5.57 9.35
C TYR A 136 -7.24 6.26 10.49
N PRO A 137 -7.33 5.70 11.72
CA PRO A 137 -6.52 4.57 12.21
C PRO A 137 -7.06 3.17 11.89
N HIS A 138 -8.25 3.04 11.34
CA HIS A 138 -8.90 1.75 11.07
C HIS A 138 -8.26 1.12 9.82
N SER A 139 -7.66 -0.05 9.99
CA SER A 139 -6.93 -0.71 8.92
C SER A 139 -6.83 -2.22 9.13
N LEU A 140 -7.37 -2.96 8.17
CA LEU A 140 -7.24 -4.41 8.12
C LEU A 140 -5.77 -4.85 7.98
N GLY A 141 -4.99 -4.14 7.15
CA GLY A 141 -3.56 -4.40 6.98
C GLY A 141 -2.74 -4.14 8.26
N LEU A 142 -3.04 -3.05 8.99
CA LEU A 142 -2.39 -2.81 10.29
C LEU A 142 -2.79 -3.84 11.34
N LEU A 143 -4.05 -4.26 11.38
CA LEU A 143 -4.48 -5.32 12.29
C LEU A 143 -3.76 -6.63 11.99
N TYR A 144 -3.62 -6.98 10.69
CA TYR A 144 -2.88 -8.17 10.27
C TYR A 144 -1.42 -8.12 10.76
N SER A 145 -0.73 -6.97 10.56
CA SER A 145 0.62 -6.75 11.07
C SER A 145 0.70 -6.77 12.60
N ALA A 146 -0.32 -6.24 13.30
CA ALA A 146 -0.36 -6.24 14.76
C ALA A 146 -0.54 -7.66 15.34
N ILE A 147 -1.35 -8.51 14.69
CA ILE A 147 -1.46 -9.93 15.05
C ILE A 147 -0.16 -10.68 14.71
N THR A 148 0.48 -10.38 13.57
CA THR A 148 1.81 -10.90 13.23
C THR A 148 2.81 -10.60 14.35
N GLN A 149 2.82 -9.38 14.87
CA GLN A 149 3.64 -9.01 16.03
C GLN A 149 3.23 -9.75 17.31
N ARG A 150 1.92 -9.90 17.56
CA ARG A 150 1.37 -10.57 18.75
C ARG A 150 1.78 -12.04 18.84
N ILE A 151 1.92 -12.73 17.72
CA ILE A 151 2.37 -14.12 17.65
C ILE A 151 3.89 -14.29 17.63
N GLY A 152 4.66 -13.18 17.82
CA GLY A 152 6.11 -13.20 17.96
C GLY A 152 6.88 -13.05 16.66
N LEU A 153 6.21 -12.71 15.55
CA LEU A 153 6.81 -12.47 14.25
C LEU A 153 7.05 -10.98 14.02
N LYS A 154 7.81 -10.63 12.99
CA LYS A 154 8.19 -9.26 12.68
C LYS A 154 7.13 -8.54 11.83
N PRO A 155 6.46 -7.50 12.37
CA PRO A 155 5.45 -6.77 11.61
C PRO A 155 6.06 -6.04 10.42
N ASN A 156 5.30 -5.93 9.34
CA ASN A 156 5.68 -5.40 8.01
C ASN A 156 6.74 -6.23 7.27
N GLU A 157 7.04 -7.44 7.73
CA GLU A 157 7.99 -8.35 7.06
C GLU A 157 7.51 -9.80 7.01
N ASP A 158 6.87 -10.31 8.08
CA ASP A 158 6.56 -11.72 8.28
C ASP A 158 5.05 -12.05 8.16
N GLU A 159 4.23 -11.14 7.63
CA GLU A 159 2.80 -11.38 7.44
C GLU A 159 2.52 -12.63 6.58
N TYR A 160 3.40 -12.92 5.62
CA TYR A 160 3.30 -14.13 4.81
C TYR A 160 3.51 -15.42 5.63
N ILE A 161 4.29 -15.36 6.72
CA ILE A 161 4.46 -16.48 7.66
C ILE A 161 3.18 -16.65 8.47
N THR A 162 2.58 -15.55 8.94
CA THR A 162 1.28 -15.54 9.63
C THR A 162 0.21 -16.19 8.74
N MET A 163 0.17 -15.81 7.46
CA MET A 163 -0.75 -16.41 6.48
C MET A 163 -0.50 -17.91 6.34
N GLY A 164 0.75 -18.35 6.17
CA GLY A 164 1.07 -19.80 6.13
C GLY A 164 0.74 -20.53 7.42
N MET A 165 0.93 -19.89 8.58
CA MET A 165 0.63 -20.46 9.90
C MET A 165 -0.88 -20.66 10.12
N SER A 166 -1.73 -19.83 9.50
CA SER A 166 -3.20 -19.93 9.62
C SER A 166 -3.73 -21.30 9.20
N ALA A 167 -3.06 -22.00 8.28
CA ALA A 167 -3.44 -23.34 7.86
C ALA A 167 -3.29 -24.43 8.94
N PHE A 168 -2.61 -24.14 10.03
CA PHE A 168 -2.37 -25.06 11.15
C PHE A 168 -3.19 -24.73 12.41
N GLY A 169 -4.02 -23.68 12.34
CA GLY A 169 -4.86 -23.21 13.43
C GLY A 169 -6.35 -23.32 13.13
N GLU A 170 -7.16 -22.93 14.10
CA GLU A 170 -8.60 -22.80 13.97
C GLU A 170 -9.02 -21.35 14.31
N PRO A 171 -9.96 -20.72 13.58
CA PRO A 171 -10.42 -19.36 13.82
C PRO A 171 -11.34 -19.28 15.05
N LYS A 172 -10.74 -19.33 16.25
CA LYS A 172 -11.45 -19.39 17.54
C LYS A 172 -11.63 -18.03 18.21
N HIS A 173 -10.92 -17.00 17.74
CA HIS A 173 -10.86 -15.71 18.41
C HIS A 173 -11.55 -14.66 17.56
N ASP A 174 -12.54 -13.98 18.12
CA ASP A 174 -13.16 -12.83 17.46
C ASP A 174 -12.24 -11.62 17.54
N LEU A 175 -11.88 -11.10 16.39
CA LEU A 175 -11.01 -9.93 16.19
C LEU A 175 -11.76 -8.74 15.56
N GLU A 176 -13.08 -8.82 15.40
CA GLU A 176 -13.87 -7.79 14.69
C GLU A 176 -13.77 -6.43 15.39
N ASP A 177 -13.88 -6.38 16.72
CA ASP A 177 -13.73 -5.14 17.49
C ASP A 177 -12.34 -4.52 17.31
N GLN A 178 -11.29 -5.34 17.13
CA GLN A 178 -9.92 -4.86 16.96
C GLN A 178 -9.74 -4.12 15.62
N LEU A 179 -10.58 -4.37 14.61
CA LEU A 179 -10.51 -3.68 13.33
C LEU A 179 -10.74 -2.17 13.46
N TRP A 180 -11.52 -1.76 14.46
CA TRP A 180 -11.88 -0.36 14.69
C TRP A 180 -10.92 0.37 15.64
N GLU A 181 -9.93 -0.34 16.16
CA GLU A 181 -8.92 0.20 17.06
C GLU A 181 -7.72 0.76 16.30
N ASN A 182 -6.86 1.51 17.01
CA ASN A 182 -5.61 2.02 16.45
C ASN A 182 -4.49 0.98 16.54
N ASN A 183 -4.45 0.06 15.58
CA ASN A 183 -3.50 -1.05 15.55
C ASN A 183 -2.06 -0.66 15.17
N HIS A 184 -1.78 0.62 14.91
CA HIS A 184 -0.42 1.10 14.61
C HIS A 184 0.58 0.87 15.76
N ARG A 185 0.08 0.72 16.98
CA ARG A 185 0.89 0.42 18.18
C ARG A 185 0.88 -1.05 18.58
N GLY A 186 0.31 -1.91 17.72
CA GLY A 186 0.06 -3.31 18.04
C GLY A 186 -1.22 -3.50 18.85
N VAL A 187 -1.60 -4.75 19.06
CA VAL A 187 -2.81 -5.15 19.81
C VAL A 187 -2.51 -5.51 21.27
N GLY A 188 -1.28 -5.32 21.72
CA GLY A 188 -0.87 -5.72 23.06
C GLY A 188 -0.97 -7.25 23.30
N ASN A 189 -1.24 -7.64 24.53
CA ASN A 189 -1.33 -9.07 24.91
C ASN A 189 -2.78 -9.56 24.90
N ILE A 190 -3.52 -9.33 23.80
CA ILE A 190 -4.86 -9.89 23.64
C ILE A 190 -4.77 -11.44 23.58
N PHE A 191 -5.81 -12.11 24.08
CA PHE A 191 -5.89 -13.57 24.11
C PHE A 191 -4.59 -14.24 24.61
N PRO A 192 -4.17 -14.01 25.87
CA PRO A 192 -2.84 -14.40 26.38
C PRO A 192 -2.58 -15.90 26.37
N LYS A 193 -3.63 -16.73 26.34
CA LYS A 193 -3.54 -18.19 26.27
C LYS A 193 -3.78 -18.79 24.89
N ALA A 194 -3.99 -17.92 23.88
CA ALA A 194 -4.22 -18.39 22.52
C ALA A 194 -2.94 -18.96 21.92
N ARG A 195 -3.08 -20.03 21.16
CA ARG A 195 -2.00 -20.55 20.33
C ARG A 195 -1.73 -19.59 19.18
N PRO A 196 -0.45 -19.40 18.79
CA PRO A 196 -0.10 -18.56 17.65
C PRO A 196 -0.86 -18.92 16.36
N GLU A 197 -1.02 -20.22 16.09
CA GLU A 197 -1.71 -20.73 14.89
C GLU A 197 -3.20 -20.36 14.90
N ASP A 198 -3.86 -20.41 16.08
CA ASP A 198 -5.28 -20.06 16.19
C ASP A 198 -5.51 -18.55 16.02
N LEU A 199 -4.57 -17.69 16.49
CA LEU A 199 -4.61 -16.25 16.19
C LEU A 199 -4.35 -15.96 14.72
N ALA A 200 -3.41 -16.68 14.09
CA ALA A 200 -3.15 -16.58 12.67
C ALA A 200 -4.37 -17.00 11.84
N ALA A 201 -5.04 -18.10 12.21
CA ALA A 201 -6.28 -18.53 11.57
C ALA A 201 -7.41 -17.51 11.77
N SER A 202 -7.52 -16.92 12.96
CA SER A 202 -8.56 -15.94 13.28
C SER A 202 -8.42 -14.64 12.50
N ILE A 203 -7.19 -14.11 12.33
CA ILE A 203 -6.97 -12.92 11.52
C ILE A 203 -7.14 -13.21 10.03
N GLN A 204 -6.77 -14.39 9.56
CA GLN A 204 -6.99 -14.79 8.17
C GLN A 204 -8.49 -14.91 7.85
N ASP A 205 -9.27 -15.54 8.72
CA ASP A 205 -10.73 -15.63 8.60
C ASP A 205 -11.40 -14.25 8.57
N LEU A 206 -11.02 -13.36 9.50
CA LEU A 206 -11.50 -11.97 9.48
C LEU A 206 -11.15 -11.26 8.18
N TYR A 207 -9.91 -11.40 7.70
CA TYR A 207 -9.46 -10.81 6.46
C TYR A 207 -10.31 -11.26 5.27
N GLU A 208 -10.56 -12.55 5.14
CA GLU A 208 -11.37 -13.13 4.06
C GLU A 208 -12.82 -12.67 4.15
N ARG A 209 -13.43 -12.66 5.33
CA ARG A 209 -14.80 -12.17 5.54
C ARG A 209 -14.95 -10.69 5.16
N GLU A 210 -13.99 -9.85 5.53
CA GLU A 210 -14.02 -8.42 5.21
C GLU A 210 -13.84 -8.15 3.70
N LEU A 211 -13.11 -9.01 2.99
CA LEU A 211 -12.96 -8.92 1.53
C LEU A 211 -14.25 -9.27 0.77
N LEU A 212 -15.10 -10.12 1.33
CA LEU A 212 -16.32 -10.62 0.69
C LEU A 212 -17.56 -9.77 1.00
N LYS A 213 -17.46 -8.81 1.92
CA LYS A 213 -18.51 -7.81 2.22
C LYS A 213 -18.57 -6.73 1.16
#